data_79b4e42e83cb8b4d5d5f1f428a1cdd45
#
_entry.id   79b4e42e83cb8b4d5d5f1f428a1cdd45
#
_cell.length_a   1.000
_cell.length_b   1.000
_cell.length_c   1.000
_cell.angle_alpha   90.00
_cell.angle_beta   90.00
_cell.angle_gamma   90.00
#
_symmetry.space_group_name_H-M   'P 1'
#
loop_
_entity.id
_entity.type
_entity.pdbx_description
1 polymer ?
#
loop_
_entity_poly.entity_id
_entity_poly.type
_entity_poly.pdbx_seq_one_letter_code
_entity_poly.pdbx_strand_id
1 'polypeptide(L)'
;SFPTRRSSDLRTHWSSYKLIIKCLSDVKHYVLKRGFKNVDEEIRFFKYQKPIIVSKLIYYNAIYKIETRRPYGNKRTKKYFVKELKKLKRFFDNNLDFYKYYRSNNSFVDEKFFVRGKHDIRLWLDTFYFEADHRFSTSHDYKVAKIIANDLIQVYLEDRLNNVNVKKVSNNSLKWTASKTALTELIYALYSHGVFNNGNTDIKLIAKTFEEAFNIELGDFYHTFMELKA
;
A
#
# COMPACT_ATOMS: atom_id res chain seq x y z
N SER A 1 27.99 6.59 1.45
CA SER A 1 27.25 6.52 0.17
C SER A 1 25.78 6.22 0.46
N PHE A 2 24.87 7.06 0.01
CA PHE A 2 23.43 6.85 0.13
C PHE A 2 23.02 5.61 -0.67
N PRO A 3 22.12 4.76 -0.17
CA PRO A 3 21.71 3.56 -0.89
C PRO A 3 21.04 3.93 -2.21
N THR A 4 21.63 3.52 -3.32
CA THR A 4 21.27 3.84 -4.70
C THR A 4 19.83 3.50 -5.10
N ARG A 5 19.19 2.49 -4.48
CA ARG A 5 17.76 2.13 -4.69
C ARG A 5 16.78 3.20 -4.22
N ARG A 6 17.04 3.89 -3.11
CA ARG A 6 16.16 4.94 -2.56
C ARG A 6 16.12 6.17 -3.49
N SER A 7 17.21 6.44 -4.18
CA SER A 7 17.36 7.58 -5.12
C SER A 7 16.64 7.35 -6.46
N SER A 8 16.58 6.10 -6.96
CA SER A 8 15.83 5.77 -8.19
C SER A 8 14.34 5.86 -8.00
N ASP A 9 13.81 5.26 -6.91
CA ASP A 9 12.38 5.30 -6.59
C ASP A 9 11.87 6.74 -6.43
N LEU A 10 12.63 7.59 -5.73
CA LEU A 10 12.28 9.01 -5.54
C LEU A 10 12.30 9.81 -6.87
N ARG A 11 13.23 9.51 -7.80
CA ARG A 11 13.28 10.17 -9.12
C ARG A 11 12.07 9.80 -9.98
N THR A 12 11.68 8.54 -9.98
CA THR A 12 10.49 8.05 -10.70
C THR A 12 9.22 8.71 -10.15
N HIS A 13 9.08 8.81 -8.83
CA HIS A 13 7.96 9.52 -8.20
C HIS A 13 7.92 11.01 -8.55
N TRP A 14 9.06 11.66 -8.66
CA TRP A 14 9.15 13.08 -9.04
C TRP A 14 8.73 13.33 -10.49
N SER A 15 9.12 12.47 -11.41
CA SER A 15 8.70 12.54 -12.81
C SER A 15 7.20 12.37 -12.97
N SER A 16 6.62 11.37 -12.28
CA SER A 16 5.17 11.14 -12.26
C SER A 16 4.42 12.33 -11.66
N TYR A 17 4.94 12.93 -10.59
CA TYR A 17 4.36 14.11 -9.95
C TYR A 17 4.28 15.31 -10.92
N LYS A 18 5.35 15.61 -11.66
CA LYS A 18 5.37 16.69 -12.67
C LYS A 18 4.34 16.45 -13.78
N LEU A 19 4.24 15.21 -14.26
CA LEU A 19 3.29 14.85 -15.31
C LEU A 19 1.84 15.05 -14.84
N ILE A 20 1.53 14.69 -13.59
CA ILE A 20 0.18 14.88 -13.03
C ILE A 20 -0.15 16.36 -12.84
N ILE A 21 0.80 17.19 -12.42
CA ILE A 21 0.59 18.65 -12.32
C ILE A 21 0.26 19.22 -13.70
N LYS A 22 1.01 18.83 -14.73
CA LYS A 22 0.73 19.26 -16.10
C LYS A 22 -0.67 18.82 -16.54
N CYS A 23 -1.00 17.55 -16.38
CA CYS A 23 -2.33 17.02 -16.70
C CYS A 23 -3.45 17.78 -15.97
N LEU A 24 -3.29 18.06 -14.66
CA LEU A 24 -4.27 18.82 -13.89
C LEU A 24 -4.43 20.26 -14.40
N SER A 25 -3.31 20.89 -14.82
CA SER A 25 -3.31 22.23 -15.43
C SER A 25 -4.06 22.23 -16.76
N ASP A 26 -3.80 21.25 -17.63
CA ASP A 26 -4.46 21.11 -18.92
C ASP A 26 -5.96 20.88 -18.77
N VAL A 27 -6.35 19.97 -17.86
CA VAL A 27 -7.75 19.70 -17.52
C VAL A 27 -8.43 20.97 -16.96
N LYS A 28 -7.75 21.71 -16.08
CA LYS A 28 -8.27 22.99 -15.56
C LYS A 28 -8.53 23.99 -16.70
N HIS A 29 -7.56 24.18 -17.58
CA HIS A 29 -7.71 25.08 -18.72
C HIS A 29 -8.88 24.68 -19.62
N TYR A 30 -8.97 23.40 -19.94
CA TYR A 30 -10.06 22.85 -20.75
C TYR A 30 -11.45 23.09 -20.11
N VAL A 31 -11.61 22.74 -18.84
CA VAL A 31 -12.88 22.89 -18.11
C VAL A 31 -13.29 24.35 -17.98
N LEU A 32 -12.34 25.26 -17.69
CA LEU A 32 -12.63 26.68 -17.58
C LEU A 32 -13.02 27.31 -18.92
N LYS A 33 -12.47 26.83 -20.04
CA LYS A 33 -12.79 27.31 -21.38
C LYS A 33 -14.13 26.75 -21.87
N ARG A 34 -14.39 25.46 -21.66
CA ARG A 34 -15.60 24.78 -22.18
C ARG A 34 -16.83 25.01 -21.29
N GLY A 35 -16.65 25.08 -19.98
CA GLY A 35 -17.75 24.98 -18.99
C GLY A 35 -18.35 23.59 -18.92
N PHE A 36 -19.46 23.46 -18.19
CA PHE A 36 -20.29 22.25 -18.10
C PHE A 36 -21.62 22.45 -18.78
N LYS A 37 -22.14 21.41 -19.43
CA LYS A 37 -23.41 21.46 -20.15
C LYS A 37 -24.62 21.54 -19.20
N ASN A 38 -24.51 20.84 -18.07
CA ASN A 38 -25.55 20.77 -17.04
C ASN A 38 -24.93 20.45 -15.68
N VAL A 39 -25.76 20.47 -14.65
CA VAL A 39 -25.38 20.19 -13.25
C VAL A 39 -24.84 18.75 -13.08
N ASP A 40 -25.45 17.79 -13.75
CA ASP A 40 -25.03 16.38 -13.64
C ASP A 40 -23.61 16.15 -14.20
N GLU A 41 -23.27 16.84 -15.29
CA GLU A 41 -21.89 16.78 -15.84
C GLU A 41 -20.89 17.39 -14.84
N GLU A 42 -21.26 18.51 -14.21
CA GLU A 42 -20.43 19.16 -13.20
C GLU A 42 -20.23 18.27 -11.98
N ILE A 43 -21.29 17.66 -11.45
CA ILE A 43 -21.24 16.70 -10.34
C ILE A 43 -20.36 15.52 -10.71
N ARG A 44 -20.57 14.91 -11.89
CA ARG A 44 -19.74 13.77 -12.35
C ARG A 44 -18.27 14.12 -12.41
N PHE A 45 -17.93 15.32 -12.89
CA PHE A 45 -16.56 15.76 -12.96
C PHE A 45 -15.93 15.93 -11.56
N PHE A 46 -16.58 16.68 -10.67
CA PHE A 46 -16.03 16.98 -9.34
C PHE A 46 -16.13 15.83 -8.34
N LYS A 47 -17.08 14.91 -8.51
CA LYS A 47 -17.22 13.72 -7.65
C LYS A 47 -16.32 12.56 -8.06
N TYR A 48 -16.14 12.34 -9.37
CA TYR A 48 -15.48 11.12 -9.85
C TYR A 48 -14.22 11.39 -10.69
N GLN A 49 -14.21 12.35 -11.62
CA GLN A 49 -13.13 12.50 -12.58
C GLN A 49 -11.92 13.26 -12.01
N LYS A 50 -12.12 14.48 -11.56
CA LYS A 50 -11.06 15.32 -10.99
C LYS A 50 -10.41 14.65 -9.75
N PRO A 51 -11.16 14.06 -8.79
CA PRO A 51 -10.56 13.43 -7.62
C PRO A 51 -9.58 12.30 -7.94
N ILE A 52 -9.77 11.56 -9.03
CA ILE A 52 -8.82 10.52 -9.46
C ILE A 52 -7.45 11.13 -9.79
N ILE A 53 -7.42 12.28 -10.48
CA ILE A 53 -6.17 12.94 -10.83
C ILE A 53 -5.51 13.53 -9.58
N VAL A 54 -6.30 14.25 -8.77
CA VAL A 54 -5.81 14.89 -7.54
C VAL A 54 -5.36 13.87 -6.50
N SER A 55 -6.03 12.71 -6.41
CA SER A 55 -5.63 11.64 -5.49
C SER A 55 -4.22 11.10 -5.77
N LYS A 56 -3.86 10.97 -7.04
CA LYS A 56 -2.49 10.58 -7.44
C LYS A 56 -1.46 11.64 -7.04
N LEU A 57 -1.79 12.93 -7.15
CA LEU A 57 -0.92 14.01 -6.71
C LEU A 57 -0.69 13.94 -5.19
N ILE A 58 -1.77 13.75 -4.41
CA ILE A 58 -1.71 13.59 -2.95
C ILE A 58 -0.88 12.35 -2.60
N TYR A 59 -1.11 11.22 -3.28
CA TYR A 59 -0.39 9.97 -3.08
C TYR A 59 1.11 10.15 -3.27
N TYR A 60 1.56 10.63 -4.44
CA TYR A 60 2.99 10.78 -4.71
C TYR A 60 3.69 11.75 -3.75
N ASN A 61 3.01 12.87 -3.39
CA ASN A 61 3.52 13.80 -2.40
C ASN A 61 3.64 13.15 -1.01
N ALA A 62 2.65 12.35 -0.61
CA ALA A 62 2.67 11.62 0.65
C ALA A 62 3.80 10.57 0.68
N ILE A 63 3.94 9.75 -0.37
CA ILE A 63 5.01 8.75 -0.47
C ILE A 63 6.38 9.41 -0.44
N TYR A 64 6.57 10.51 -1.18
CA TYR A 64 7.80 11.28 -1.13
C TYR A 64 8.15 11.71 0.31
N LYS A 65 7.17 12.30 1.03
CA LYS A 65 7.35 12.72 2.43
C LYS A 65 7.62 11.55 3.36
N ILE A 66 6.93 10.43 3.18
CA ILE A 66 7.11 9.21 3.98
C ILE A 66 8.52 8.64 3.78
N GLU A 67 8.96 8.50 2.54
CA GLU A 67 10.27 7.93 2.24
C GLU A 67 11.44 8.84 2.62
N THR A 68 11.31 10.14 2.45
CA THR A 68 12.35 11.10 2.87
C THR A 68 12.54 11.17 4.38
N ARG A 69 11.47 10.96 5.15
CA ARG A 69 11.49 11.01 6.62
C ARG A 69 11.67 9.64 7.28
N ARG A 70 11.73 8.57 6.49
CA ARG A 70 11.86 7.22 7.01
C ARG A 70 13.18 7.04 7.77
N PRO A 71 13.13 6.63 9.04
CA PRO A 71 14.33 6.40 9.85
C PRO A 71 15.09 5.16 9.37
N TYR A 72 16.36 5.07 9.74
CA TYR A 72 17.16 3.87 9.55
C TYR A 72 16.86 2.80 10.61
N GLY A 73 16.99 1.52 10.22
CA GLY A 73 16.81 0.36 11.09
C GLY A 73 15.37 -0.17 11.11
N ASN A 74 15.22 -1.50 11.02
CA ASN A 74 13.94 -2.18 10.82
C ASN A 74 12.92 -1.87 11.92
N LYS A 75 13.32 -1.91 13.20
CA LYS A 75 12.43 -1.65 14.35
C LYS A 75 11.88 -0.22 14.32
N ARG A 76 12.74 0.76 14.01
CA ARG A 76 12.35 2.19 13.94
C ARG A 76 11.44 2.43 12.72
N THR A 77 11.78 1.86 11.57
CA THR A 77 10.99 1.93 10.34
C THR A 77 9.60 1.35 10.53
N LYS A 78 9.49 0.16 11.18
CA LYS A 78 8.18 -0.44 11.49
C LYS A 78 7.33 0.47 12.37
N LYS A 79 7.90 1.00 13.47
CA LYS A 79 7.20 1.95 14.36
C LYS A 79 6.76 3.21 13.61
N TYR A 80 7.59 3.71 12.69
CA TYR A 80 7.29 4.87 11.87
C TYR A 80 6.11 4.60 10.92
N PHE A 81 6.11 3.50 10.16
CA PHE A 81 5.01 3.17 9.25
C PHE A 81 3.68 2.94 9.99
N VAL A 82 3.71 2.28 11.15
CA VAL A 82 2.53 2.15 12.01
C VAL A 82 2.00 3.52 12.45
N LYS A 83 2.89 4.48 12.74
CA LYS A 83 2.48 5.87 13.08
C LYS A 83 1.83 6.56 11.87
N GLU A 84 2.34 6.37 10.65
CA GLU A 84 1.73 6.91 9.43
C GLU A 84 0.34 6.28 9.18
N LEU A 85 0.16 4.97 9.34
CA LEU A 85 -1.15 4.31 9.26
C LEU A 85 -2.16 4.87 10.28
N LYS A 86 -1.72 5.17 11.52
CA LYS A 86 -2.58 5.80 12.52
C LYS A 86 -3.08 7.19 12.10
N LYS A 87 -2.30 7.93 11.29
CA LYS A 87 -2.76 9.23 10.75
C LYS A 87 -3.87 9.05 9.72
N LEU A 88 -3.76 8.02 8.86
CA LEU A 88 -4.82 7.68 7.90
C LEU A 88 -6.11 7.30 8.63
N LYS A 89 -5.99 6.44 9.66
CA LYS A 89 -7.14 6.06 10.49
C LYS A 89 -7.81 7.28 11.14
N ARG A 90 -7.03 8.20 11.70
CA ARG A 90 -7.57 9.43 12.29
C ARG A 90 -8.34 10.28 11.27
N PHE A 91 -7.82 10.39 10.04
CA PHE A 91 -8.55 11.09 8.99
C PHE A 91 -9.87 10.40 8.66
N PHE A 92 -9.88 9.06 8.57
CA PHE A 92 -11.09 8.27 8.40
C PHE A 92 -12.10 8.52 9.53
N ASP A 93 -11.66 8.36 10.78
CA ASP A 93 -12.52 8.53 11.97
C ASP A 93 -13.15 9.94 12.00
N ASN A 94 -12.37 10.97 11.66
CA ASN A 94 -12.85 12.37 11.64
C ASN A 94 -13.78 12.70 10.47
N ASN A 95 -13.89 11.84 9.46
CA ASN A 95 -14.72 12.07 8.27
C ASN A 95 -15.67 10.90 8.00
N LEU A 96 -16.03 10.14 9.03
CA LEU A 96 -16.76 8.87 8.89
C LEU A 96 -18.08 9.02 8.15
N ASP A 97 -18.85 10.08 8.42
CA ASP A 97 -20.15 10.30 7.78
C ASP A 97 -20.01 10.62 6.30
N PHE A 98 -19.01 11.42 5.93
CA PHE A 98 -18.70 11.66 4.53
C PHE A 98 -18.17 10.40 3.82
N TYR A 99 -17.39 9.56 4.50
CA TYR A 99 -16.98 8.26 3.99
C TYR A 99 -18.18 7.35 3.70
N LYS A 100 -19.12 7.24 4.63
CA LYS A 100 -20.36 6.46 4.46
C LYS A 100 -21.13 6.96 3.25
N TYR A 101 -21.37 8.29 3.16
CA TYR A 101 -22.04 8.92 2.03
C TYR A 101 -21.37 8.59 0.69
N TYR A 102 -20.05 8.79 0.59
CA TYR A 102 -19.31 8.57 -0.64
C TYR A 102 -19.25 7.09 -1.03
N ARG A 103 -18.98 6.19 -0.08
CA ARG A 103 -18.85 4.73 -0.32
C ARG A 103 -20.19 4.06 -0.63
N SER A 104 -21.28 4.53 -0.08
CA SER A 104 -22.62 4.04 -0.40
C SER A 104 -23.18 4.61 -1.73
N ASN A 105 -22.39 5.41 -2.44
CA ASN A 105 -22.77 6.06 -3.69
C ASN A 105 -24.06 6.91 -3.57
N ASN A 106 -24.27 7.50 -2.39
CA ASN A 106 -25.42 8.40 -2.18
C ASN A 106 -25.29 9.67 -3.02
N SER A 107 -26.45 10.27 -3.37
CA SER A 107 -26.52 11.46 -4.23
C SER A 107 -27.32 12.61 -3.64
N PHE A 108 -27.95 12.44 -2.47
CA PHE A 108 -28.93 13.40 -1.91
C PHE A 108 -28.35 14.79 -1.58
N VAL A 109 -27.05 14.93 -1.45
CA VAL A 109 -26.35 16.22 -1.25
C VAL A 109 -25.32 16.54 -2.33
N ASP A 110 -25.33 15.81 -3.45
CA ASP A 110 -24.34 15.97 -4.53
C ASP A 110 -24.23 17.41 -5.03
N GLU A 111 -25.36 18.12 -5.19
CA GLU A 111 -25.33 19.51 -5.62
C GLU A 111 -24.59 20.41 -4.64
N LYS A 112 -24.76 20.20 -3.32
CA LYS A 112 -24.07 20.99 -2.29
C LYS A 112 -22.59 20.69 -2.20
N PHE A 113 -22.19 19.47 -2.56
CA PHE A 113 -20.80 19.01 -2.45
C PHE A 113 -19.99 19.22 -3.71
N PHE A 114 -20.60 19.05 -4.88
CA PHE A 114 -19.89 18.91 -6.15
C PHE A 114 -20.30 19.93 -7.22
N VAL A 115 -21.12 20.92 -6.88
CA VAL A 115 -21.42 22.07 -7.76
C VAL A 115 -20.73 23.31 -7.21
N ARG A 116 -20.04 24.05 -8.08
CA ARG A 116 -19.31 25.28 -7.70
C ARG A 116 -20.25 26.33 -7.15
N GLY A 117 -19.86 26.96 -6.06
CA GLY A 117 -20.64 28.02 -5.41
C GLY A 117 -21.86 27.55 -4.58
N LYS A 118 -22.20 26.24 -4.64
CA LYS A 118 -23.33 25.67 -3.86
C LYS A 118 -22.85 24.94 -2.59
N HIS A 119 -21.99 25.54 -1.82
CA HIS A 119 -21.53 24.95 -0.55
C HIS A 119 -22.47 25.29 0.61
N ASP A 120 -22.51 24.37 1.58
CA ASP A 120 -23.24 24.59 2.84
C ASP A 120 -22.23 24.43 4.01
N ILE A 121 -22.03 25.50 4.77
CA ILE A 121 -21.07 25.56 5.90
C ILE A 121 -21.39 24.49 6.96
N ARG A 122 -22.65 24.08 7.08
CA ARG A 122 -23.11 23.08 8.06
C ARG A 122 -22.72 21.65 7.68
N LEU A 123 -22.28 21.40 6.43
CA LEU A 123 -22.01 20.09 5.90
C LEU A 123 -20.50 19.83 5.78
N TRP A 124 -19.82 19.66 6.91
CA TRP A 124 -18.43 19.16 6.99
C TRP A 124 -17.41 19.87 6.06
N LEU A 125 -17.55 21.20 5.91
CA LEU A 125 -16.68 22.01 5.06
C LEU A 125 -15.23 21.96 5.57
N ASP A 126 -14.28 21.68 4.68
CA ASP A 126 -12.85 21.75 4.98
C ASP A 126 -12.34 23.18 4.76
N THR A 127 -11.51 23.69 5.68
CA THR A 127 -10.90 25.03 5.57
C THR A 127 -10.08 25.21 4.28
N PHE A 128 -9.54 24.12 3.73
CA PHE A 128 -8.86 24.12 2.43
C PHE A 128 -9.73 24.69 1.29
N TYR A 129 -11.04 24.59 1.38
CA TYR A 129 -11.94 25.13 0.36
C TYR A 129 -11.78 26.65 0.20
N PHE A 130 -11.51 27.38 1.27
CA PHE A 130 -11.38 28.84 1.21
C PHE A 130 -10.09 29.32 0.54
N GLU A 131 -9.07 28.45 0.48
CA GLU A 131 -7.78 28.74 -0.20
C GLU A 131 -7.76 28.24 -1.64
N ALA A 132 -8.78 27.45 -2.06
CA ALA A 132 -8.84 26.86 -3.40
C ALA A 132 -9.39 27.83 -4.44
N ASP A 133 -9.01 27.63 -5.72
CA ASP A 133 -9.66 28.34 -6.83
C ASP A 133 -11.09 27.84 -7.03
N HIS A 134 -12.07 28.62 -6.58
CA HIS A 134 -13.50 28.28 -6.65
C HIS A 134 -14.04 28.07 -8.07
N ARG A 135 -13.33 28.52 -9.11
CA ARG A 135 -13.66 28.22 -10.50
C ARG A 135 -13.38 26.80 -10.89
N PHE A 136 -12.46 26.13 -10.17
CA PHE A 136 -12.01 24.76 -10.43
C PHE A 136 -12.06 23.87 -9.19
N SER A 137 -12.81 24.25 -8.16
CA SER A 137 -12.93 23.47 -6.92
C SER A 137 -14.35 23.58 -6.36
N THR A 138 -14.78 22.51 -5.71
CA THR A 138 -16.01 22.43 -4.94
C THR A 138 -15.70 22.16 -3.47
N SER A 139 -16.71 22.19 -2.62
CA SER A 139 -16.50 22.02 -1.17
C SER A 139 -15.93 20.66 -0.77
N HIS A 140 -16.16 19.60 -1.58
CA HIS A 140 -15.82 18.22 -1.18
C HIS A 140 -15.00 17.44 -2.19
N ASP A 141 -14.71 17.95 -3.39
CA ASP A 141 -13.92 17.25 -4.40
C ASP A 141 -12.50 16.88 -3.92
N TYR A 142 -11.86 17.78 -3.18
CA TYR A 142 -10.56 17.50 -2.56
C TYR A 142 -10.65 16.44 -1.44
N LYS A 143 -11.77 16.42 -0.70
CA LYS A 143 -12.01 15.40 0.34
C LYS A 143 -12.15 14.00 -0.27
N VAL A 144 -12.86 13.88 -1.41
CA VAL A 144 -12.91 12.63 -2.19
C VAL A 144 -11.51 12.21 -2.64
N ALA A 145 -10.74 13.15 -3.20
CA ALA A 145 -9.38 12.86 -3.62
C ALA A 145 -8.49 12.36 -2.46
N LYS A 146 -8.66 12.92 -1.26
CA LYS A 146 -7.99 12.45 -0.05
C LYS A 146 -8.40 11.04 0.36
N ILE A 147 -9.68 10.68 0.24
CA ILE A 147 -10.16 9.32 0.50
C ILE A 147 -9.45 8.33 -0.42
N ILE A 148 -9.48 8.57 -1.73
CA ILE A 148 -8.85 7.70 -2.73
C ILE A 148 -7.33 7.61 -2.50
N ALA A 149 -6.68 8.74 -2.20
CA ALA A 149 -5.24 8.75 -1.93
C ALA A 149 -4.88 7.97 -0.66
N ASN A 150 -5.68 8.09 0.40
CA ASN A 150 -5.44 7.39 1.65
C ASN A 150 -5.55 5.88 1.50
N ASP A 151 -6.49 5.37 0.68
CA ASP A 151 -6.57 3.95 0.35
C ASP A 151 -5.26 3.46 -0.31
N LEU A 152 -4.75 4.22 -1.29
CA LEU A 152 -3.49 3.89 -1.97
C LEU A 152 -2.28 3.96 -1.04
N ILE A 153 -2.23 4.96 -0.15
CA ILE A 153 -1.15 5.11 0.84
C ILE A 153 -1.20 3.99 1.87
N GLN A 154 -2.38 3.55 2.28
CA GLN A 154 -2.56 2.42 3.18
C GLN A 154 -1.98 1.14 2.59
N VAL A 155 -2.37 0.79 1.36
CA VAL A 155 -1.83 -0.38 0.64
C VAL A 155 -0.31 -0.31 0.56
N TYR A 156 0.25 0.85 0.20
CA TYR A 156 1.70 1.04 0.16
C TYR A 156 2.39 0.79 1.51
N LEU A 157 1.84 1.33 2.61
CA LEU A 157 2.43 1.19 3.94
C LEU A 157 2.31 -0.24 4.46
N GLU A 158 1.20 -0.94 4.19
CA GLU A 158 1.00 -2.34 4.56
C GLU A 158 1.98 -3.26 3.81
N ASP A 159 2.18 -3.05 2.51
CA ASP A 159 3.17 -3.77 1.72
C ASP A 159 4.60 -3.55 2.26
N ARG A 160 4.95 -2.30 2.58
CA ARG A 160 6.26 -2.00 3.18
C ARG A 160 6.44 -2.63 4.56
N LEU A 161 5.39 -2.72 5.38
CA LEU A 161 5.43 -3.39 6.68
C LEU A 161 5.63 -4.90 6.53
N ASN A 162 4.96 -5.53 5.57
CA ASN A 162 5.11 -6.95 5.26
C ASN A 162 6.53 -7.24 4.78
N ASN A 163 7.08 -6.44 3.88
CA ASN A 163 8.45 -6.58 3.39
C ASN A 163 9.52 -6.39 4.49
N VAL A 164 9.26 -5.55 5.50
CA VAL A 164 10.15 -5.42 6.66
C VAL A 164 10.12 -6.69 7.52
N ASN A 165 8.98 -7.39 7.58
CA ASN A 165 8.85 -8.66 8.31
C ASN A 165 9.51 -9.82 7.56
N VAL A 166 9.35 -9.90 6.23
CA VAL A 166 9.96 -10.95 5.37
C VAL A 166 11.48 -10.85 5.36
N LYS A 167 12.07 -9.66 5.39
CA LYS A 167 13.54 -9.49 5.46
C LYS A 167 14.18 -10.00 6.76
N LYS A 168 13.40 -10.34 7.79
CA LYS A 168 13.93 -11.02 8.98
C LYS A 168 14.24 -12.50 8.74
N VAL A 169 13.66 -13.10 7.70
CA VAL A 169 13.86 -14.52 7.39
C VAL A 169 15.04 -14.77 6.43
N SER A 170 15.51 -13.76 5.67
CA SER A 170 16.39 -14.01 4.53
C SER A 170 17.87 -13.59 4.67
N ASN A 171 18.34 -13.03 5.79
CA ASN A 171 19.74 -12.61 5.92
C ASN A 171 20.64 -13.54 6.76
N ASN A 172 20.10 -14.65 7.28
CA ASN A 172 20.88 -15.72 7.92
C ASN A 172 20.40 -17.10 7.41
N SER A 173 20.16 -17.25 6.12
CA SER A 173 19.92 -18.58 5.56
C SER A 173 21.24 -19.36 5.57
N LEU A 174 21.33 -20.33 6.47
CA LEU A 174 22.34 -21.36 6.36
C LEU A 174 22.18 -22.03 4.99
N LYS A 175 23.25 -22.20 4.27
CA LYS A 175 23.28 -23.02 3.05
C LYS A 175 23.67 -24.43 3.42
N TRP A 176 22.86 -25.40 3.02
CA TRP A 176 23.29 -26.79 3.10
C TRP A 176 24.37 -27.04 2.07
N THR A 177 25.59 -27.42 2.53
CA THR A 177 26.76 -27.64 1.67
C THR A 177 27.13 -29.13 1.50
N ALA A 178 26.48 -30.02 2.27
CA ALA A 178 26.65 -31.47 2.14
C ALA A 178 25.67 -32.03 1.07
N SER A 179 25.69 -33.36 0.86
CA SER A 179 24.82 -34.03 -0.10
C SER A 179 23.32 -33.93 0.29
N LYS A 180 22.42 -34.07 -0.68
CA LYS A 180 20.99 -34.20 -0.42
C LYS A 180 20.68 -35.44 0.40
N THR A 181 21.44 -36.52 0.20
CA THR A 181 21.37 -37.75 0.96
C THR A 181 21.59 -37.52 2.45
N ALA A 182 22.64 -36.79 2.81
CA ALA A 182 22.95 -36.48 4.22
C ALA A 182 21.84 -35.60 4.86
N LEU A 183 21.19 -34.72 4.10
CA LEU A 183 20.04 -33.96 4.60
C LEU A 183 18.81 -34.86 4.80
N THR A 184 18.59 -35.82 3.89
CA THR A 184 17.53 -36.82 4.01
C THR A 184 17.73 -37.70 5.26
N GLU A 185 18.95 -38.19 5.51
CA GLU A 185 19.30 -38.94 6.73
C GLU A 185 18.98 -38.14 7.99
N LEU A 186 19.40 -36.86 8.03
CA LEU A 186 19.12 -35.97 9.18
C LEU A 186 17.62 -35.79 9.40
N ILE A 187 16.84 -35.59 8.36
CA ILE A 187 15.37 -35.43 8.45
C ILE A 187 14.74 -36.70 9.02
N TYR A 188 15.14 -37.87 8.56
CA TYR A 188 14.63 -39.14 9.07
C TYR A 188 15.05 -39.40 10.51
N ALA A 189 16.27 -39.06 10.89
CA ALA A 189 16.75 -39.15 12.26
C ALA A 189 15.89 -38.28 13.21
N LEU A 190 15.67 -37.01 12.84
CA LEU A 190 14.85 -36.09 13.62
C LEU A 190 13.40 -36.54 13.71
N TYR A 191 12.83 -37.07 12.61
CA TYR A 191 11.48 -37.65 12.59
C TYR A 191 11.38 -38.86 13.51
N SER A 192 12.31 -39.81 13.42
CA SER A 192 12.36 -41.04 14.22
C SER A 192 12.49 -40.77 15.72
N HIS A 193 13.22 -39.71 16.09
CA HIS A 193 13.34 -39.26 17.47
C HIS A 193 12.16 -38.42 17.98
N GLY A 194 11.17 -38.11 17.13
CA GLY A 194 9.97 -37.36 17.53
C GLY A 194 10.25 -35.96 18.05
N VAL A 195 11.34 -35.31 17.61
CA VAL A 195 11.80 -34.02 18.16
C VAL A 195 10.92 -32.83 17.80
N PHE A 196 10.00 -33.00 16.85
CA PHE A 196 9.06 -31.94 16.42
C PHE A 196 7.64 -32.22 16.91
N ASN A 197 6.96 -31.22 17.47
CA ASN A 197 5.57 -31.28 17.93
C ASN A 197 5.26 -32.50 18.81
N ASN A 198 6.20 -32.86 19.71
CA ASN A 198 6.12 -34.02 20.58
C ASN A 198 5.89 -35.35 19.81
N GLY A 199 6.49 -35.52 18.65
CA GLY A 199 6.37 -36.69 17.81
C GLY A 199 5.16 -36.70 16.84
N ASN A 200 4.27 -35.71 16.92
CA ASN A 200 3.05 -35.62 16.11
C ASN A 200 3.26 -34.75 14.84
N THR A 201 4.27 -35.07 14.04
CA THR A 201 4.58 -34.30 12.81
C THR A 201 4.75 -35.22 11.61
N ASP A 202 4.13 -34.87 10.48
CA ASP A 202 4.37 -35.57 9.21
C ASP A 202 5.80 -35.26 8.72
N ILE A 203 6.51 -36.31 8.28
CA ILE A 203 7.85 -36.20 7.73
C ILE A 203 7.92 -35.27 6.51
N LYS A 204 6.83 -35.20 5.70
CA LYS A 204 6.72 -34.28 4.58
C LYS A 204 6.79 -32.82 5.03
N LEU A 205 6.18 -32.52 6.16
CA LEU A 205 6.21 -31.16 6.72
C LEU A 205 7.62 -30.80 7.18
N ILE A 206 8.32 -31.74 7.81
CA ILE A 206 9.71 -31.55 8.21
C ILE A 206 10.60 -31.34 6.99
N ALA A 207 10.49 -32.20 5.96
CA ALA A 207 11.26 -32.09 4.74
C ALA A 207 11.05 -30.73 4.07
N LYS A 208 9.80 -30.31 3.88
CA LYS A 208 9.47 -28.98 3.30
C LYS A 208 10.05 -27.83 4.11
N THR A 209 10.02 -27.90 5.43
CA THR A 209 10.60 -26.88 6.31
C THR A 209 12.11 -26.76 6.11
N PHE A 210 12.82 -27.89 5.95
CA PHE A 210 14.25 -27.90 5.68
C PHE A 210 14.59 -27.43 4.26
N GLU A 211 13.79 -27.80 3.26
CA GLU A 211 13.91 -27.28 1.90
C GLU A 211 13.79 -25.74 1.86
N GLU A 212 12.80 -25.20 2.54
CA GLU A 212 12.60 -23.74 2.66
C GLU A 212 13.73 -23.07 3.46
N ALA A 213 14.17 -23.68 4.56
CA ALA A 213 15.22 -23.12 5.43
C ALA A 213 16.58 -23.03 4.75
N PHE A 214 16.94 -24.03 3.96
CA PHE A 214 18.24 -24.14 3.28
C PHE A 214 18.19 -23.78 1.79
N ASN A 215 17.01 -23.46 1.26
CA ASN A 215 16.76 -23.18 -0.16
C ASN A 215 17.32 -24.30 -1.07
N ILE A 216 16.94 -25.55 -0.78
CA ILE A 216 17.35 -26.76 -1.48
C ILE A 216 16.11 -27.61 -1.80
N GLU A 217 16.09 -28.26 -2.96
CA GLU A 217 15.06 -29.22 -3.32
C GLU A 217 15.60 -30.64 -3.10
N LEU A 218 14.96 -31.43 -2.24
CA LEU A 218 15.37 -32.80 -1.94
C LEU A 218 14.97 -33.79 -3.04
N GLY A 219 13.86 -33.48 -3.76
CA GLY A 219 13.27 -34.41 -4.74
C GLY A 219 12.52 -35.55 -4.05
N ASP A 220 12.65 -36.78 -4.57
CA ASP A 220 12.05 -37.98 -3.95
C ASP A 220 12.87 -38.47 -2.77
N PHE A 221 12.75 -37.80 -1.64
CA PHE A 221 13.49 -38.12 -0.42
C PHE A 221 13.05 -39.45 0.22
N TYR A 222 11.85 -39.95 -0.08
CA TYR A 222 11.44 -41.30 0.38
C TYR A 222 12.25 -42.39 -0.30
N HIS A 223 12.39 -42.30 -1.63
CA HIS A 223 13.21 -43.26 -2.40
C HIS A 223 14.68 -43.22 -1.96
N THR A 224 15.24 -42.02 -1.81
CA THR A 224 16.61 -41.82 -1.32
C THR A 224 16.83 -42.46 0.05
N PHE A 225 15.86 -42.38 0.96
CA PHE A 225 15.98 -43.01 2.29
C PHE A 225 15.88 -44.53 2.22
N MET A 226 15.02 -45.07 1.35
CA MET A 226 14.90 -46.52 1.20
C MET A 226 16.17 -47.15 0.63
N GLU A 227 16.85 -46.47 -0.31
CA GLU A 227 18.15 -46.90 -0.85
C GLU A 227 19.26 -46.89 0.21
N LEU A 228 19.19 -45.99 1.21
CA LEU A 228 20.16 -45.94 2.31
C LEU A 228 19.99 -47.07 3.33
N LYS A 229 18.80 -47.69 3.38
CA LYS A 229 18.51 -48.83 4.28
C LYS A 229 18.81 -50.19 3.67
N ALA A 230 19.03 -50.27 2.35
CA ALA A 230 19.35 -51.48 1.63
C ALA A 230 20.85 -51.78 1.70
#